data_a623d852fc99e31fd76005f156193566
#
_entry.id   a623d852fc99e31fd76005f156193566
#
_cell.length_a   1.000
_cell.length_b   1.000
_cell.length_c   1.000
_cell.angle_alpha   90.00
_cell.angle_beta   90.00
_cell.angle_gamma   90.00
#
_symmetry.space_group_name_H-M   'P 1'
#
loop_
_entity.id
_entity.type
_entity.pdbx_description
1 polymer ?
#
loop_
_entity_poly.entity_id
_entity_poly.type
_entity_poly.pdbx_seq_one_letter_code
_entity_poly.pdbx_strand_id
1 'polypeptide(L)'
;MDDARTRGAHLDRKDDLTTRDEESDPLAGEFEPFRIDVEPARDSVRVAPVGELDLATVDKLRAEIERLRESGFARIVLDLRGVRFLDSTGLRLVLELDAAARERDQELVLIRGSDVVQRIFEVTQVAERLAFVDP
;
A
#
# COMPACT_ATOMS: atom_id res chain seq x y z
N MET A 1 6.13 -2.37 36.26
CA MET A 1 6.67 -2.36 35.59
C MET A 1 6.73 -2.27 35.33
N ASP A 2 6.15 -2.38 35.61
CA ASP A 2 6.42 -2.44 35.00
C ASP A 2 6.14 -2.21 34.80
N ASP A 3 5.69 -2.39 35.01
CA ASP A 3 5.83 -2.44 34.57
C ASP A 3 5.54 -2.15 34.40
N ALA A 4 4.67 -2.42 34.17
CA ALA A 4 4.90 -2.40 33.63
C ALA A 4 4.72 -2.18 33.60
N ARG A 5 4.49 -1.96 33.84
CA ARG A 5 4.62 -2.09 33.54
C ARG A 5 4.58 -1.76 33.16
N THR A 6 4.05 -1.92 33.51
CA THR A 6 4.45 -1.93 33.02
C THR A 6 4.37 -1.69 32.72
N ARG A 7 3.85 -1.53 32.13
CA ARG A 7 4.01 -1.75 31.56
C ARG A 7 4.18 -1.56 30.94
N GLY A 8 3.33 -1.47 31.85
CA GLY A 8 3.84 -1.67 31.04
C GLY A 8 3.94 -1.55 30.82
N ALA A 9 3.44 -1.62 30.71
CA ALA A 9 3.99 -1.82 30.12
C ALA A 9 4.16 -1.83 29.95
N HIS A 10 3.80 -1.71 29.24
CA HIS A 10 4.30 -2.19 28.85
C HIS A 10 4.50 -2.14 28.56
N LEU A 11 4.06 -2.41 28.51
CA LEU A 11 4.67 -2.83 28.03
C LEU A 11 5.06 -2.81 27.77
N ASP A 12 4.70 -3.10 27.71
CA ASP A 12 5.46 -3.46 27.17
C ASP A 12 5.65 -3.50 26.89
N ARG A 13 5.36 -3.72 26.45
CA ARG A 13 5.89 -4.16 25.92
C ARG A 13 6.16 -4.35 25.55
N LYS A 14 5.80 -4.78 25.45
CA LYS A 14 6.39 -5.29 25.06
C LYS A 14 6.82 -5.44 24.77
N ASP A 15 6.54 -5.72 24.97
CA ASP A 15 7.21 -6.07 24.58
C ASP A 15 7.37 -6.35 24.49
N ASP A 16 7.14 -6.73 24.52
CA ASP A 16 7.53 -7.23 24.15
C ASP A 16 7.40 -7.67 23.96
N LEU A 17 7.07 -7.98 23.78
CA LEU A 17 7.19 -8.60 23.45
C LEU A 17 7.33 -9.00 22.96
N THR A 18 7.33 -9.22 22.55
CA THR A 18 7.57 -9.82 21.95
C THR A 18 7.68 -10.48 21.46
N THR A 19 7.59 -10.51 21.11
CA THR A 19 7.50 -11.27 20.25
C THR A 19 7.50 -12.65 20.09
N ARG A 20 7.56 -13.53 20.11
CA ARG A 20 7.56 -14.73 20.04
C ARG A 20 6.37 -15.47 19.80
N ASP A 21 5.46 -15.18 20.21
CA ASP A 21 4.29 -15.85 20.10
C ASP A 21 3.54 -15.66 18.91
N GLU A 22 3.89 -14.75 18.08
CA GLU A 22 3.25 -14.58 16.87
C GLU A 22 3.31 -15.71 16.03
N GLU A 23 4.34 -16.47 16.13
CA GLU A 23 4.44 -17.59 15.28
C GLU A 23 3.49 -18.63 15.57
N SER A 24 2.99 -18.68 16.76
CA SER A 24 2.06 -19.72 17.11
C SER A 24 0.62 -19.26 17.03
N ASP A 25 0.37 -18.04 16.58
CA ASP A 25 -0.99 -17.56 16.42
C ASP A 25 -1.60 -18.18 15.18
N PRO A 26 -2.64 -19.00 15.31
CA PRO A 26 -3.22 -19.65 14.15
C PRO A 26 -3.84 -18.71 13.15
N LEU A 27 -4.08 -17.45 13.54
CA LEU A 27 -4.66 -16.49 12.63
C LEU A 27 -3.63 -15.60 11.98
N ALA A 28 -2.37 -15.75 12.30
CA ALA A 28 -1.34 -14.86 11.81
C ALA A 28 -1.28 -14.82 10.30
N GLY A 29 -1.49 -15.94 9.63
CA GLY A 29 -1.46 -15.98 8.19
C GLY A 29 -2.65 -15.33 7.54
N GLU A 30 -3.74 -15.13 8.30
CA GLU A 30 -4.92 -14.50 7.75
C GLU A 30 -4.88 -12.99 7.89
N PHE A 31 -4.01 -12.49 8.76
CA PHE A 31 -3.93 -11.06 9.00
C PHE A 31 -2.55 -10.58 8.63
N GLU A 32 -2.20 -10.80 7.37
CA GLU A 32 -0.92 -10.39 6.86
C GLU A 32 -0.75 -8.91 7.02
N PRO A 33 0.33 -8.43 7.59
CA PRO A 33 0.52 -6.99 7.70
C PRO A 33 0.70 -6.36 6.33
N PHE A 34 0.32 -5.11 6.24
CA PHE A 34 0.49 -4.35 5.01
C PHE A 34 1.98 -4.21 4.71
N ARG A 35 2.34 -4.42 3.46
CA ARG A 35 3.72 -4.19 3.03
C ARG A 35 3.71 -3.66 1.61
N ILE A 36 4.83 -3.11 1.20
CA ILE A 36 4.98 -2.58 -0.15
C ILE A 36 6.23 -3.20 -0.75
N ASP A 37 6.05 -3.95 -1.84
CA ASP A 37 7.17 -4.55 -2.56
C ASP A 37 7.59 -3.58 -3.66
N VAL A 38 8.88 -3.34 -3.82
CA VAL A 38 9.39 -2.37 -4.78
C VAL A 38 10.41 -3.04 -5.67
N GLU A 39 10.22 -2.95 -6.98
CA GLU A 39 11.13 -3.53 -7.96
C GLU A 39 11.55 -2.48 -8.97
N PRO A 40 12.74 -1.90 -8.83
CA PRO A 40 13.19 -0.90 -9.79
C PRO A 40 13.63 -1.54 -11.11
N ALA A 41 13.41 -0.83 -12.19
CA ALA A 41 13.97 -1.14 -13.49
C ALA A 41 14.75 0.09 -13.94
N ARG A 42 15.11 0.18 -15.22
CA ARG A 42 15.95 1.28 -15.64
C ARG A 42 15.27 2.65 -15.50
N ASP A 43 14.12 2.80 -16.11
CA ASP A 43 13.42 4.08 -16.12
C ASP A 43 12.10 4.04 -15.35
N SER A 44 11.75 2.92 -14.79
CA SER A 44 10.49 2.75 -14.10
C SER A 44 10.70 1.96 -12.83
N VAL A 45 9.68 1.98 -11.96
CA VAL A 45 9.72 1.20 -10.75
C VAL A 45 8.34 0.62 -10.54
N ARG A 46 8.28 -0.68 -10.22
CA ARG A 46 7.03 -1.33 -9.89
C ARG A 46 6.85 -1.27 -8.38
N VAL A 47 5.71 -0.77 -7.96
CA VAL A 47 5.37 -0.63 -6.54
C VAL A 47 4.13 -1.48 -6.32
N ALA A 48 4.25 -2.48 -5.46
CA ALA A 48 3.19 -3.46 -5.25
C ALA A 48 2.77 -3.49 -3.79
N PRO A 49 1.73 -2.74 -3.42
CA PRO A 49 1.20 -2.83 -2.07
C PRO A 49 0.49 -4.17 -1.89
N VAL A 50 0.68 -4.77 -0.72
CA VAL A 50 0.07 -6.06 -0.39
C VAL A 50 -0.71 -5.88 0.90
N GLY A 51 -1.99 -6.19 0.86
CA GLY A 51 -2.85 -6.07 2.03
C GLY A 51 -4.02 -5.14 1.76
N GLU A 52 -4.42 -4.40 2.77
CA GLU A 52 -5.56 -3.50 2.66
C GLU A 52 -5.08 -2.07 2.49
N LEU A 53 -5.63 -1.40 1.50
CA LEU A 53 -5.26 -0.01 1.24
C LEU A 53 -6.39 0.87 1.78
N ASP A 54 -6.20 1.37 3.00
CA ASP A 54 -7.24 2.07 3.73
C ASP A 54 -6.63 3.22 4.52
N LEU A 55 -7.43 3.82 5.40
CA LEU A 55 -7.00 4.96 6.18
C LEU A 55 -5.72 4.69 6.96
N ALA A 56 -5.52 3.47 7.42
CA ALA A 56 -4.34 3.13 8.23
C ALA A 56 -3.07 2.96 7.39
N THR A 57 -3.18 2.73 6.09
CA THR A 57 -2.02 2.36 5.27
C THR A 57 -1.72 3.34 4.14
N VAL A 58 -2.66 4.23 3.79
CA VAL A 58 -2.46 5.12 2.64
C VAL A 58 -1.22 5.99 2.78
N ASP A 59 -0.90 6.43 3.99
CA ASP A 59 0.26 7.30 4.16
C ASP A 59 1.56 6.58 3.88
N LYS A 60 1.61 5.28 4.17
CA LYS A 60 2.81 4.50 3.87
C LYS A 60 3.03 4.40 2.37
N LEU A 61 1.97 4.15 1.62
CA LEU A 61 2.11 4.07 0.17
C LEU A 61 2.43 5.43 -0.43
N ARG A 62 1.77 6.48 0.06
CA ARG A 62 2.05 7.83 -0.42
C ARG A 62 3.52 8.19 -0.23
N ALA A 63 4.04 7.92 0.96
CA ALA A 63 5.43 8.26 1.28
C ALA A 63 6.41 7.50 0.39
N GLU A 64 6.12 6.23 0.15
CA GLU A 64 7.02 5.42 -0.67
C GLU A 64 7.05 5.92 -2.11
N ILE A 65 5.89 6.26 -2.66
CA ILE A 65 5.84 6.75 -4.03
C ILE A 65 6.50 8.12 -4.16
N GLU A 66 6.31 8.99 -3.18
CA GLU A 66 6.97 10.29 -3.21
C GLU A 66 8.49 10.13 -3.16
N ARG A 67 8.96 9.21 -2.33
CA ARG A 67 10.39 8.94 -2.25
C ARG A 67 10.95 8.46 -3.58
N LEU A 68 10.22 7.58 -4.25
CA LEU A 68 10.65 7.05 -5.54
C LEU A 68 10.65 8.12 -6.63
N ARG A 69 9.67 9.01 -6.60
CA ARG A 69 9.64 10.12 -7.54
C ARG A 69 10.82 11.05 -7.34
N GLU A 70 11.17 11.31 -6.08
CA GLU A 70 12.31 12.16 -5.79
C GLU A 70 13.62 11.51 -6.20
N SER A 71 13.64 10.18 -6.26
CA SER A 71 14.82 9.45 -6.73
C SER A 71 14.95 9.49 -8.24
N GLY A 72 13.99 10.05 -8.95
CA GLY A 72 14.13 10.28 -10.38
C GLY A 72 13.42 9.30 -11.30
N PHE A 73 12.57 8.41 -10.77
CA PHE A 73 11.83 7.50 -11.63
C PHE A 73 10.74 8.28 -12.35
N ALA A 74 10.77 8.27 -13.67
CA ALA A 74 9.77 8.99 -14.46
C ALA A 74 8.48 8.20 -14.60
N ARG A 75 8.53 6.90 -14.39
CA ARG A 75 7.36 6.05 -14.56
C ARG A 75 7.21 5.15 -13.35
N ILE A 76 6.03 5.17 -12.75
CA ILE A 76 5.70 4.29 -11.64
C ILE A 76 4.60 3.35 -12.09
N VAL A 77 4.81 2.04 -11.87
CA VAL A 77 3.82 1.02 -12.16
C VAL A 77 3.27 0.58 -10.81
N LEU A 78 2.04 0.96 -10.53
CA LEU A 78 1.38 0.61 -9.27
C LEU A 78 0.64 -0.70 -9.47
N ASP A 79 1.14 -1.76 -8.86
CA ASP A 79 0.61 -3.10 -9.05
C ASP A 79 -0.40 -3.41 -7.96
N LEU A 80 -1.68 -3.49 -8.34
CA LEU A 80 -2.75 -3.68 -7.37
C LEU A 80 -3.11 -5.14 -7.13
N ARG A 81 -2.36 -6.08 -7.72
CA ARG A 81 -2.72 -7.49 -7.60
C ARG A 81 -2.69 -8.01 -6.18
N GLY A 82 -1.86 -7.44 -5.32
CA GLY A 82 -1.76 -7.87 -3.93
C GLY A 82 -2.68 -7.11 -2.98
N VAL A 83 -3.46 -6.15 -3.48
CA VAL A 83 -4.39 -5.40 -2.65
C VAL A 83 -5.65 -6.23 -2.49
N ARG A 84 -6.02 -6.55 -1.23
CA ARG A 84 -7.20 -7.35 -0.98
C ARG A 84 -8.45 -6.50 -0.78
N PHE A 85 -8.27 -5.26 -0.37
CA PHE A 85 -9.39 -4.38 -0.08
C PHE A 85 -8.92 -2.94 -0.26
N LEU A 86 -9.82 -2.09 -0.73
CA LEU A 86 -9.50 -0.69 -0.94
C LEU A 86 -10.76 0.10 -0.58
N ASP A 87 -10.63 1.03 0.37
CA ASP A 87 -11.76 1.87 0.77
C ASP A 87 -11.69 3.21 0.05
N SER A 88 -12.57 4.13 0.41
CA SER A 88 -12.62 5.44 -0.26
C SER A 88 -11.32 6.23 -0.06
N THR A 89 -10.63 6.02 1.06
CA THR A 89 -9.34 6.70 1.30
C THR A 89 -8.29 6.16 0.36
N GLY A 90 -8.28 4.84 0.14
CA GLY A 90 -7.36 4.23 -0.82
C GLY A 90 -7.65 4.68 -2.24
N LEU A 91 -8.93 4.75 -2.61
CA LEU A 91 -9.31 5.21 -3.92
C LEU A 91 -8.84 6.64 -4.13
N ARG A 92 -9.05 7.50 -3.13
CA ARG A 92 -8.63 8.89 -3.23
C ARG A 92 -7.12 9.01 -3.40
N LEU A 93 -6.37 8.16 -2.70
CA LEU A 93 -4.91 8.18 -2.84
C LEU A 93 -4.51 7.86 -4.27
N VAL A 94 -5.12 6.86 -4.89
CA VAL A 94 -4.76 6.51 -6.27
C VAL A 94 -5.02 7.69 -7.19
N LEU A 95 -6.13 8.39 -7.00
CA LEU A 95 -6.43 9.57 -7.81
C LEU A 95 -5.45 10.70 -7.56
N GLU A 96 -5.04 10.89 -6.31
CA GLU A 96 -4.02 11.88 -5.98
C GLU A 96 -2.69 11.57 -6.66
N LEU A 97 -2.31 10.30 -6.65
CA LEU A 97 -1.03 9.89 -7.25
C LEU A 97 -1.05 10.11 -8.76
N ASP A 98 -2.19 9.85 -9.39
CA ASP A 98 -2.32 10.08 -10.82
C ASP A 98 -2.25 11.57 -11.14
N ALA A 99 -2.93 12.40 -10.37
CA ALA A 99 -2.91 13.84 -10.59
C ALA A 99 -1.50 14.40 -10.38
N ALA A 100 -0.81 13.95 -9.35
CA ALA A 100 0.55 14.41 -9.09
C ALA A 100 1.51 14.01 -10.21
N ALA A 101 1.31 12.82 -10.79
CA ALA A 101 2.14 12.39 -11.90
C ALA A 101 1.95 13.31 -13.11
N ARG A 102 0.70 13.65 -13.40
CA ARG A 102 0.41 14.53 -14.54
C ARG A 102 1.00 15.91 -14.34
N GLU A 103 0.96 16.42 -13.12
CA GLU A 103 1.51 17.74 -12.84
C GLU A 103 3.02 17.79 -13.00
N ARG A 104 3.69 16.66 -12.79
CA ARG A 104 5.14 16.58 -12.86
C ARG A 104 5.64 16.01 -14.18
N ASP A 105 4.74 15.83 -15.12
CA ASP A 105 5.06 15.23 -16.41
C ASP A 105 5.68 13.84 -16.22
N GLN A 106 5.13 13.10 -15.29
CA GLN A 106 5.53 11.74 -15.01
C GLN A 106 4.37 10.81 -15.33
N GLU A 107 4.63 9.51 -15.32
CA GLU A 107 3.63 8.55 -15.72
C GLU A 107 3.28 7.64 -14.56
N LEU A 108 2.00 7.43 -14.34
CA LEU A 108 1.52 6.42 -13.40
C LEU A 108 0.66 5.43 -14.17
N VAL A 109 1.05 4.16 -14.12
CA VAL A 109 0.33 3.08 -14.77
C VAL A 109 -0.09 2.11 -13.68
N LEU A 110 -1.30 1.56 -13.77
CA LEU A 110 -1.80 0.64 -12.76
C LEU A 110 -1.98 -0.74 -13.34
N ILE A 111 -1.48 -1.77 -12.65
CA ILE A 111 -1.78 -3.15 -13.02
C ILE A 111 -3.08 -3.52 -12.29
N ARG A 112 -4.05 -4.05 -13.03
CA ARG A 112 -5.36 -4.37 -12.49
C ARG A 112 -5.26 -5.30 -11.31
N GLY A 113 -6.07 -5.02 -10.30
CA GLY A 113 -6.15 -5.85 -9.12
C GLY A 113 -7.23 -6.92 -9.27
N SER A 114 -7.64 -7.47 -8.13
CA SER A 114 -8.70 -8.48 -8.09
C SER A 114 -10.02 -7.87 -8.55
N ASP A 115 -11.00 -8.73 -8.79
CA ASP A 115 -12.33 -8.26 -9.20
C ASP A 115 -12.94 -7.35 -8.15
N VAL A 116 -12.70 -7.63 -6.88
CA VAL A 116 -13.22 -6.81 -5.79
C VAL A 116 -12.66 -5.39 -5.87
N VAL A 117 -11.35 -5.28 -6.08
CA VAL A 117 -10.70 -3.97 -6.17
C VAL A 117 -11.12 -3.24 -7.44
N GLN A 118 -11.12 -3.95 -8.58
CA GLN A 118 -11.47 -3.32 -9.84
C GLN A 118 -12.91 -2.80 -9.84
N ARG A 119 -13.81 -3.53 -9.16
CA ARG A 119 -15.19 -3.11 -9.09
C ARG A 119 -15.33 -1.74 -8.44
N ILE A 120 -14.50 -1.43 -7.44
CA ILE A 120 -14.55 -0.14 -6.79
C ILE A 120 -14.24 0.98 -7.78
N PHE A 121 -13.25 0.77 -8.64
CA PHE A 121 -12.93 1.77 -9.66
C PHE A 121 -14.05 1.89 -10.69
N GLU A 122 -14.71 0.78 -11.00
CA GLU A 122 -15.77 0.79 -11.99
C GLU A 122 -17.03 1.47 -11.49
N VAL A 123 -17.48 1.13 -10.27
CA VAL A 123 -18.73 1.69 -9.76
C VAL A 123 -18.59 3.16 -9.41
N THR A 124 -17.38 3.64 -9.12
CA THR A 124 -17.16 5.05 -8.87
C THR A 124 -16.85 5.81 -10.15
N GLN A 125 -16.78 5.11 -11.27
CA GLN A 125 -16.62 5.71 -12.59
C GLN A 125 -15.30 6.46 -12.77
N VAL A 126 -14.27 6.05 -12.04
CA VAL A 126 -12.96 6.67 -12.20
C VAL A 126 -12.00 5.81 -13.02
N ALA A 127 -12.41 4.57 -13.36
CA ALA A 127 -11.51 3.68 -14.07
C ALA A 127 -11.05 4.27 -15.41
N GLU A 128 -11.92 4.99 -16.09
CA GLU A 128 -11.58 5.57 -17.38
C GLU A 128 -10.57 6.68 -17.29
N ARG A 129 -10.39 7.26 -16.11
CA ARG A 129 -9.45 8.35 -15.92
C ARG A 129 -8.06 7.87 -15.58
N LEU A 130 -7.90 6.58 -15.38
CA LEU A 130 -6.64 5.99 -14.94
C LEU A 130 -6.09 5.07 -16.02
N ALA A 131 -4.78 4.91 -16.04
CA ALA A 131 -4.13 4.10 -17.06
C ALA A 131 -3.93 2.67 -16.56
N PHE A 132 -4.97 1.86 -16.66
CA PHE A 132 -4.89 0.46 -16.26
C PHE A 132 -4.32 -0.40 -17.38
N VAL A 133 -3.50 -1.37 -16.99
CA VAL A 133 -2.98 -2.37 -17.91
C VAL A 133 -3.18 -3.74 -17.27
N ASP A 134 -3.16 -4.76 -18.11
CA ASP A 134 -3.26 -6.14 -17.63
C ASP A 134 -1.91 -6.62 -17.16
N PRO A 135 -1.88 -7.56 -16.21
CA PRO A 135 -0.59 -8.09 -15.72
C PRO A 135 0.21 -8.84 -16.76
#